data_2199621dee565e7f55975cfe7431680b
#
_entry.id   2199621dee565e7f55975cfe7431680b
#
_cell.length_a   1.000
_cell.length_b   1.000
_cell.length_c   1.000
_cell.angle_alpha   90.00
_cell.angle_beta   90.00
_cell.angle_gamma   90.00
#
_symmetry.space_group_name_H-M   'P 1'
#
loop_
_entity.id
_entity.type
_entity.pdbx_description
1 polymer ?
#
loop_
_entity_poly.entity_id
_entity_poly.type
_entity_poly.pdbx_seq_one_letter_code
_entity_poly.pdbx_strand_id
1 'polypeptide(L)'
;MTPGPQLSDATHTTPLTPETEAQVDQFAHTDILVGIPSFNNVETIGHVVKAVSAGLAKYFPEARAVLVNSDGGSTDGTQQVVSQAVVDLKTLFIGDQQSSLHKIITPYHGIPGKGSAFRTIFEIARRLKAKACAVVDSDLRSITPEWIELLVSPVFEQGFDYVAPYYLRHKYDG
;
A
#
# COMPACT_ATOMS: atom_id res chain seq x y z
N MET A 1 -3.11 -15.38 49.80
CA MET A 1 -3.47 -14.98 48.42
C MET A 1 -2.28 -14.28 47.84
N THR A 2 -1.51 -14.98 47.00
CA THR A 2 -0.37 -14.43 46.30
C THR A 2 -0.87 -13.78 45.02
N PRO A 3 -0.52 -12.51 44.70
CA PRO A 3 -0.93 -11.91 43.45
C PRO A 3 -0.22 -12.63 42.31
N GLY A 4 -1.00 -12.98 41.27
CA GLY A 4 -0.49 -13.61 40.07
C GLY A 4 0.45 -12.67 39.28
N PRO A 5 1.31 -13.22 38.39
CA PRO A 5 2.26 -12.42 37.64
C PRO A 5 1.50 -11.41 36.80
N GLN A 6 1.77 -10.14 37.02
CA GLN A 6 1.38 -9.06 36.09
C GLN A 6 2.07 -9.31 34.75
N LEU A 7 1.27 -9.45 33.70
CA LEU A 7 1.78 -9.38 32.33
C LEU A 7 2.48 -8.02 32.18
N SER A 8 3.81 -8.04 32.16
CA SER A 8 4.60 -6.88 31.82
C SER A 8 4.18 -6.38 30.43
N ASP A 9 3.91 -5.08 30.35
CA ASP A 9 3.71 -4.37 29.10
C ASP A 9 4.73 -4.84 28.05
N ALA A 10 4.25 -5.62 27.09
CA ALA A 10 5.01 -5.87 25.90
C ALA A 10 5.22 -4.51 25.24
N THR A 11 6.41 -3.95 25.36
CA THR A 11 6.82 -2.77 24.60
C THR A 11 6.51 -3.06 23.14
N HIS A 12 5.47 -2.42 22.64
CA HIS A 12 5.10 -2.47 21.23
C HIS A 12 6.25 -1.84 20.43
N THR A 13 7.25 -2.66 20.10
CA THR A 13 8.29 -2.24 19.15
C THR A 13 7.60 -2.03 17.82
N THR A 14 7.53 -0.77 17.41
CA THR A 14 6.98 -0.41 16.11
C THR A 14 7.79 -1.10 14.99
N PRO A 15 7.12 -1.64 13.96
CA PRO A 15 7.80 -2.19 12.81
C PRO A 15 8.33 -1.12 11.84
N LEU A 16 8.25 0.17 12.21
CA LEU A 16 8.67 1.27 11.36
C LEU A 16 10.06 1.78 11.75
N THR A 17 10.84 2.23 10.75
CA THR A 17 12.07 2.97 10.99
C THR A 17 11.75 4.39 11.47
N PRO A 18 12.68 5.07 12.17
CA PRO A 18 12.51 6.48 12.52
C PRO A 18 12.24 7.37 11.30
N GLU A 19 12.89 7.08 10.17
CA GLU A 19 12.69 7.83 8.92
C GLU A 19 11.28 7.63 8.36
N THR A 20 10.76 6.41 8.45
CA THR A 20 9.38 6.09 8.03
C THR A 20 8.38 6.74 8.97
N GLU A 21 8.63 6.72 10.27
CA GLU A 21 7.78 7.41 11.26
C GLU A 21 7.71 8.91 10.95
N ALA A 22 8.85 9.55 10.71
CA ALA A 22 8.90 10.96 10.35
C ALA A 22 8.15 11.28 9.04
N GLN A 23 8.14 10.37 8.07
CA GLN A 23 7.32 10.53 6.86
C GLN A 23 5.83 10.39 7.17
N VAL A 24 5.45 9.39 7.95
CA VAL A 24 4.04 9.14 8.34
C VAL A 24 3.49 10.30 9.16
N ASP A 25 4.27 10.85 10.07
CA ASP A 25 3.86 11.95 10.95
C ASP A 25 3.60 13.28 10.21
N GLN A 26 4.04 13.39 8.95
CA GLN A 26 3.70 14.53 8.09
C GLN A 26 2.23 14.51 7.64
N PHE A 27 1.55 13.38 7.77
CA PHE A 27 0.16 13.22 7.38
C PHE A 27 -0.75 13.19 8.62
N ALA A 28 -1.78 14.01 8.64
CA ALA A 28 -2.76 14.00 9.72
C ALA A 28 -3.62 12.72 9.69
N HIS A 29 -4.02 12.29 8.50
CA HIS A 29 -4.79 11.07 8.24
C HIS A 29 -4.88 10.82 6.73
N THR A 30 -5.27 9.60 6.36
CA THR A 30 -5.59 9.23 4.98
C THR A 30 -6.95 8.53 4.92
N ASP A 31 -7.63 8.63 3.78
CA ASP A 31 -8.88 7.90 3.58
C ASP A 31 -8.59 6.50 3.04
N ILE A 32 -7.69 6.40 2.06
CA ILE A 32 -7.35 5.15 1.39
C ILE A 32 -5.83 4.95 1.41
N LEU A 33 -5.40 3.77 1.85
CA LEU A 33 -4.02 3.35 1.74
C LEU A 33 -3.93 2.13 0.82
N VAL A 34 -3.03 2.17 -0.17
CA VAL A 34 -2.69 0.99 -0.98
C VAL A 34 -1.26 0.59 -0.70
N GLY A 35 -1.07 -0.60 -0.15
CA GLY A 35 0.22 -1.19 0.16
C GLY A 35 0.72 -2.11 -0.94
N ILE A 36 2.00 -1.99 -1.30
CA ILE A 36 2.67 -2.85 -2.28
C ILE A 36 3.91 -3.44 -1.61
N PRO A 37 3.84 -4.70 -1.15
CA PRO A 37 5.03 -5.41 -0.71
C PRO A 37 5.91 -5.74 -1.92
N SER A 38 7.23 -5.52 -1.83
CA SER A 38 8.15 -5.79 -2.94
C SER A 38 9.47 -6.43 -2.49
N PHE A 39 10.04 -7.24 -3.38
CA PHE A 39 11.40 -7.74 -3.27
C PHE A 39 11.92 -8.15 -4.65
N ASN A 40 12.87 -7.38 -5.21
CA ASN A 40 13.45 -7.60 -6.54
C ASN A 40 12.39 -7.73 -7.65
N ASN A 41 11.55 -6.70 -7.80
CA ASN A 41 10.46 -6.64 -8.79
C ASN A 41 10.63 -5.47 -9.78
N VAL A 42 11.86 -5.10 -10.12
CA VAL A 42 12.15 -3.94 -10.99
C VAL A 42 11.39 -3.95 -12.31
N GLU A 43 11.16 -5.14 -12.90
CA GLU A 43 10.48 -5.26 -14.21
C GLU A 43 8.98 -4.98 -14.16
N THR A 44 8.33 -5.21 -13.01
CA THR A 44 6.85 -5.19 -12.91
C THR A 44 6.32 -4.07 -12.05
N ILE A 45 7.05 -3.68 -11.01
CA ILE A 45 6.54 -2.75 -10.01
C ILE A 45 6.15 -1.39 -10.57
N GLY A 46 6.84 -0.91 -11.58
CA GLY A 46 6.52 0.36 -12.25
C GLY A 46 5.13 0.36 -12.89
N HIS A 47 4.74 -0.77 -13.51
CA HIS A 47 3.40 -0.97 -14.04
C HIS A 47 2.35 -1.01 -12.91
N VAL A 48 2.61 -1.76 -11.85
CA VAL A 48 1.70 -1.87 -10.70
C VAL A 48 1.47 -0.50 -10.05
N VAL A 49 2.54 0.25 -9.76
CA VAL A 49 2.43 1.61 -9.17
C VAL A 49 1.61 2.55 -10.06
N LYS A 50 1.81 2.49 -11.38
CA LYS A 50 1.04 3.31 -12.33
C LYS A 50 -0.43 2.93 -12.35
N ALA A 51 -0.76 1.63 -12.39
CA ALA A 51 -2.13 1.15 -12.37
C ALA A 51 -2.85 1.55 -11.08
N VAL A 52 -2.21 1.37 -9.92
CA VAL A 52 -2.73 1.80 -8.62
C VAL A 52 -2.97 3.30 -8.59
N SER A 53 -1.99 4.09 -9.00
CA SER A 53 -2.10 5.56 -9.00
C SER A 53 -3.21 6.05 -9.92
N ALA A 54 -3.33 5.47 -11.11
CA ALA A 54 -4.39 5.79 -12.07
C ALA A 54 -5.78 5.39 -11.53
N GLY A 55 -5.89 4.23 -10.87
CA GLY A 55 -7.13 3.78 -10.24
C GLY A 55 -7.59 4.69 -9.12
N LEU A 56 -6.68 5.07 -8.22
CA LEU A 56 -6.99 6.00 -7.14
C LEU A 56 -7.45 7.36 -7.67
N ALA A 57 -6.75 7.90 -8.66
CA ALA A 57 -7.10 9.18 -9.26
C ALA A 57 -8.44 9.14 -10.03
N LYS A 58 -8.74 8.03 -10.71
CA LYS A 58 -9.95 7.87 -11.53
C LYS A 58 -11.20 7.65 -10.68
N TYR A 59 -11.11 6.76 -9.70
CA TYR A 59 -12.28 6.29 -8.95
C TYR A 59 -12.47 6.96 -7.59
N PHE A 60 -11.40 7.54 -7.04
CA PHE A 60 -11.42 8.19 -5.72
C PHE A 60 -10.76 9.57 -5.74
N PRO A 61 -11.16 10.47 -6.67
CA PRO A 61 -10.47 11.75 -6.86
C PRO A 61 -10.50 12.68 -5.64
N GLU A 62 -11.56 12.58 -4.82
CA GLU A 62 -11.74 13.40 -3.62
C GLU A 62 -11.11 12.77 -2.36
N ALA A 63 -10.69 11.50 -2.41
CA ALA A 63 -10.12 10.81 -1.27
C ALA A 63 -8.64 11.16 -1.10
N ARG A 64 -8.23 11.34 0.14
CA ARG A 64 -6.81 11.43 0.49
C ARG A 64 -6.21 10.04 0.46
N ALA A 65 -5.46 9.77 -0.59
CA ALA A 65 -4.87 8.46 -0.81
C ALA A 65 -3.35 8.48 -0.63
N VAL A 66 -2.81 7.40 -0.06
CA VAL A 66 -1.37 7.16 0.12
C VAL A 66 -1.02 5.79 -0.46
N LEU A 67 0.05 5.73 -1.25
CA LEU A 67 0.66 4.49 -1.69
C LEU A 67 1.86 4.19 -0.80
N VAL A 68 1.91 3.01 -0.21
CA VAL A 68 3.01 2.52 0.61
C VAL A 68 3.71 1.38 -0.09
N ASN A 69 4.97 1.54 -0.44
CA ASN A 69 5.82 0.45 -0.87
C ASN A 69 6.64 -0.06 0.31
N SER A 70 6.38 -1.29 0.75
CA SER A 70 7.16 -1.97 1.79
C SER A 70 8.14 -2.94 1.13
N ASP A 71 9.40 -2.51 1.06
CA ASP A 71 10.45 -3.18 0.29
C ASP A 71 11.31 -4.11 1.15
N GLY A 72 11.53 -5.31 0.66
CA GLY A 72 12.29 -6.38 1.32
C GLY A 72 13.80 -6.25 1.26
N GLY A 73 14.32 -5.09 0.90
CA GLY A 73 15.75 -4.88 0.69
C GLY A 73 16.16 -5.22 -0.74
N SER A 74 15.38 -4.80 -1.73
CA SER A 74 15.69 -4.99 -3.14
C SER A 74 17.03 -4.37 -3.53
N THR A 75 17.77 -5.08 -4.36
CA THR A 75 19.07 -4.67 -4.89
C THR A 75 19.08 -4.42 -6.40
N ASP A 76 17.95 -4.65 -7.06
CA ASP A 76 17.78 -4.59 -8.51
C ASP A 76 17.32 -3.22 -9.05
N GLY A 77 17.08 -2.24 -8.17
CA GLY A 77 16.54 -0.93 -8.56
C GLY A 77 15.03 -0.77 -8.36
N THR A 78 14.36 -1.75 -7.75
CA THR A 78 12.91 -1.71 -7.47
C THR A 78 12.47 -0.41 -6.80
N GLN A 79 13.15 0.04 -5.74
CA GLN A 79 12.77 1.26 -5.01
C GLN A 79 12.88 2.53 -5.87
N GLN A 80 13.91 2.60 -6.73
CA GLN A 80 14.11 3.70 -7.67
C GLN A 80 12.95 3.78 -8.67
N VAL A 81 12.51 2.63 -9.20
CA VAL A 81 11.36 2.56 -10.10
C VAL A 81 10.08 3.04 -9.42
N VAL A 82 9.83 2.63 -8.17
CA VAL A 82 8.67 3.14 -7.39
C VAL A 82 8.73 4.65 -7.21
N SER A 83 9.88 5.17 -6.82
CA SER A 83 10.08 6.61 -6.61
C SER A 83 9.82 7.42 -7.89
N GLN A 84 10.30 6.92 -9.03
CA GLN A 84 10.21 7.59 -10.32
C GLN A 84 8.88 7.36 -11.06
N ALA A 85 8.11 6.36 -10.66
CA ALA A 85 6.83 6.05 -11.30
C ALA A 85 5.84 7.21 -11.08
N VAL A 86 5.67 8.03 -12.10
CA VAL A 86 4.71 9.14 -12.14
C VAL A 86 3.59 8.75 -13.10
N VAL A 87 2.35 9.03 -12.70
CA VAL A 87 1.21 8.99 -13.60
C VAL A 87 0.96 10.41 -14.09
N ASP A 88 1.06 10.63 -15.39
CA ASP A 88 0.63 11.88 -15.98
C ASP A 88 -0.92 11.88 -16.07
N LEU A 89 -1.53 12.41 -15.03
CA LEU A 89 -2.99 12.49 -14.94
C LEU A 89 -3.60 13.40 -16.00
N LYS A 90 -2.82 14.35 -16.55
CA LYS A 90 -3.28 15.23 -17.63
C LYS A 90 -3.56 14.45 -18.92
N THR A 91 -2.85 13.35 -19.15
CA THR A 91 -3.08 12.47 -20.31
C THR A 91 -4.29 11.55 -20.12
N LEU A 92 -4.67 11.26 -18.87
CA LEU A 92 -5.75 10.32 -18.55
C LEU A 92 -7.11 10.99 -18.33
N PHE A 93 -7.13 12.27 -17.94
CA PHE A 93 -8.37 13.00 -17.62
C PHE A 93 -8.36 14.39 -18.25
N ILE A 94 -9.50 14.76 -18.84
CA ILE A 94 -9.77 16.13 -19.28
C ILE A 94 -10.19 16.94 -18.04
N GLY A 95 -9.22 17.53 -17.34
CA GLY A 95 -9.47 18.34 -16.16
C GLY A 95 -8.19 18.71 -15.41
N ASP A 96 -8.18 19.88 -14.81
CA ASP A 96 -7.01 20.49 -14.17
C ASP A 96 -6.83 20.02 -12.70
N GLN A 97 -6.98 18.73 -12.45
CA GLN A 97 -6.79 18.16 -11.11
C GLN A 97 -5.37 17.61 -10.95
N GLN A 98 -4.52 18.32 -10.25
CA GLN A 98 -3.26 17.83 -9.74
C GLN A 98 -3.54 16.98 -8.47
N SER A 99 -3.88 15.72 -8.67
CA SER A 99 -3.84 14.76 -7.57
C SER A 99 -2.40 14.29 -7.41
N SER A 100 -1.66 14.87 -6.49
CA SER A 100 -0.35 14.38 -6.10
C SER A 100 -0.53 13.19 -5.15
N LEU A 101 -0.48 11.98 -5.67
CA LEU A 101 -0.47 10.78 -4.84
C LEU A 101 0.83 10.75 -4.04
N HIS A 102 0.71 10.78 -2.73
CA HIS A 102 1.85 10.64 -1.84
C HIS A 102 2.33 9.19 -1.80
N LYS A 103 3.65 9.01 -1.88
CA LYS A 103 4.29 7.70 -1.82
C LYS A 103 5.20 7.64 -0.61
N ILE A 104 5.06 6.59 0.18
CA ILE A 104 5.97 6.23 1.26
C ILE A 104 6.71 4.96 0.82
N ILE A 105 8.04 5.04 0.73
CA ILE A 105 8.91 3.90 0.44
C ILE A 105 9.64 3.57 1.71
N THR A 106 9.46 2.38 2.23
CA THR A 106 10.02 1.96 3.51
C THR A 106 10.56 0.54 3.43
N PRO A 107 11.74 0.27 4.01
CA PRO A 107 12.13 -1.10 4.29
C PRO A 107 11.16 -1.71 5.31
N TYR A 108 10.98 -3.02 5.28
CA TYR A 108 10.35 -3.69 6.40
C TYR A 108 11.39 -4.15 7.41
N HIS A 109 11.01 -4.17 8.67
CA HIS A 109 11.85 -4.68 9.75
C HIS A 109 11.40 -6.05 10.22
N GLY A 110 12.35 -6.89 10.59
CA GLY A 110 12.12 -8.18 11.17
C GLY A 110 12.52 -9.34 10.27
N ILE A 111 11.88 -10.49 10.43
CA ILE A 111 12.17 -11.70 9.64
C ILE A 111 11.81 -11.44 8.18
N PRO A 112 12.72 -11.69 7.23
CA PRO A 112 12.44 -11.53 5.81
C PRO A 112 11.19 -12.31 5.39
N GLY A 113 10.30 -11.65 4.64
CA GLY A 113 9.10 -12.28 4.12
C GLY A 113 7.91 -11.35 3.99
N LYS A 114 6.92 -11.79 3.23
CA LYS A 114 5.70 -11.03 2.91
C LYS A 114 4.93 -10.59 4.17
N GLY A 115 4.93 -11.42 5.22
CA GLY A 115 4.29 -11.08 6.48
C GLY A 115 4.88 -9.85 7.17
N SER A 116 6.19 -9.67 7.13
CA SER A 116 6.85 -8.46 7.69
C SER A 116 6.50 -7.22 6.90
N ALA A 117 6.44 -7.33 5.56
CA ALA A 117 5.98 -6.23 4.70
C ALA A 117 4.54 -5.83 5.01
N PHE A 118 3.64 -6.79 5.22
CA PHE A 118 2.25 -6.54 5.60
C PHE A 118 2.14 -5.86 6.98
N ARG A 119 2.92 -6.30 7.96
CA ARG A 119 2.95 -5.64 9.29
C ARG A 119 3.31 -4.16 9.17
N THR A 120 4.29 -3.81 8.35
CA THR A 120 4.68 -2.43 8.08
C THR A 120 3.54 -1.65 7.42
N ILE A 121 2.92 -2.20 6.38
CA ILE A 121 1.80 -1.57 5.67
C ILE A 121 0.62 -1.32 6.63
N PHE A 122 0.21 -2.33 7.39
CA PHE A 122 -0.92 -2.21 8.31
C PHE A 122 -0.63 -1.28 9.49
N GLU A 123 0.61 -1.22 9.98
CA GLU A 123 0.99 -0.24 11.01
C GLU A 123 0.90 1.19 10.49
N ILE A 124 1.34 1.44 9.26
CA ILE A 124 1.18 2.75 8.62
C ILE A 124 -0.31 3.08 8.43
N ALA A 125 -1.11 2.13 7.95
CA ALA A 125 -2.55 2.32 7.78
C ALA A 125 -3.25 2.67 9.12
N ARG A 126 -2.88 1.98 10.20
CA ARG A 126 -3.37 2.25 11.54
C ARG A 126 -3.00 3.65 12.04
N ARG A 127 -1.74 4.06 11.87
CA ARG A 127 -1.26 5.39 12.28
C ARG A 127 -1.94 6.51 11.50
N LEU A 128 -2.09 6.33 10.20
CA LEU A 128 -2.78 7.28 9.32
C LEU A 128 -4.31 7.21 9.43
N LYS A 129 -4.84 6.32 10.28
CA LYS A 129 -6.29 6.11 10.48
C LYS A 129 -7.01 5.89 9.14
N ALA A 130 -6.40 5.09 8.26
CA ALA A 130 -6.97 4.78 6.95
C ALA A 130 -8.35 4.12 7.13
N LYS A 131 -9.34 4.58 6.35
CA LYS A 131 -10.68 4.00 6.33
C LYS A 131 -10.72 2.71 5.52
N ALA A 132 -9.91 2.65 4.45
CA ALA A 132 -9.70 1.45 3.66
C ALA A 132 -8.20 1.21 3.43
N CYS A 133 -7.78 -0.06 3.54
CA CYS A 133 -6.41 -0.48 3.26
C CYS A 133 -6.45 -1.66 2.28
N ALA A 134 -5.97 -1.45 1.06
CA ALA A 134 -5.81 -2.52 0.09
C ALA A 134 -4.33 -2.94 -0.01
N VAL A 135 -4.09 -4.21 -0.29
CA VAL A 135 -2.74 -4.72 -0.57
C VAL A 135 -2.72 -5.35 -1.95
N VAL A 136 -1.73 -4.97 -2.74
CA VAL A 136 -1.56 -5.38 -4.13
C VAL A 136 -0.15 -5.94 -4.32
N ASP A 137 -0.02 -7.10 -4.95
CA ASP A 137 1.28 -7.70 -5.22
C ASP A 137 2.07 -6.91 -6.28
N SER A 138 3.39 -6.87 -6.13
CA SER A 138 4.30 -6.07 -6.97
C SER A 138 4.61 -6.68 -8.33
N ASP A 139 4.22 -7.93 -8.57
CA ASP A 139 4.50 -8.70 -9.79
C ASP A 139 3.28 -8.89 -10.71
N LEU A 140 2.18 -8.22 -10.42
CA LEU A 140 0.94 -8.31 -11.20
C LEU A 140 1.08 -7.62 -12.57
N ARG A 141 1.21 -8.41 -13.62
CA ARG A 141 1.29 -7.92 -15.01
C ARG A 141 -0.07 -7.54 -15.59
N SER A 142 -1.15 -8.15 -15.08
CA SER A 142 -2.53 -7.95 -15.57
C SER A 142 -3.32 -6.89 -14.81
N ILE A 143 -2.73 -6.25 -13.82
CA ILE A 143 -3.41 -5.23 -13.03
C ILE A 143 -3.80 -4.04 -13.90
N THR A 144 -5.03 -3.56 -13.73
CA THR A 144 -5.55 -2.34 -14.36
C THR A 144 -6.09 -1.39 -13.31
N PRO A 145 -6.34 -0.12 -13.64
CA PRO A 145 -6.94 0.85 -12.71
C PRO A 145 -8.27 0.38 -12.09
N GLU A 146 -9.07 -0.39 -12.83
CA GLU A 146 -10.36 -0.94 -12.41
C GLU A 146 -10.25 -1.87 -11.20
N TRP A 147 -9.10 -2.54 -11.03
CA TRP A 147 -8.87 -3.39 -9.87
C TRP A 147 -8.91 -2.60 -8.56
N ILE A 148 -8.46 -1.34 -8.60
CA ILE A 148 -8.45 -0.49 -7.40
C ILE A 148 -9.87 -0.12 -6.99
N GLU A 149 -10.75 0.16 -7.95
CA GLU A 149 -12.17 0.36 -7.68
C GLU A 149 -12.77 -0.89 -7.01
N LEU A 150 -12.59 -2.06 -7.63
CA LEU A 150 -13.14 -3.32 -7.14
C LEU A 150 -12.64 -3.73 -5.74
N LEU A 151 -11.39 -3.40 -5.41
CA LEU A 151 -10.80 -3.73 -4.11
C LEU A 151 -11.17 -2.72 -3.02
N VAL A 152 -11.31 -1.46 -3.36
CA VAL A 152 -11.44 -0.38 -2.37
C VAL A 152 -12.89 0.04 -2.14
N SER A 153 -13.69 0.17 -3.21
CA SER A 153 -15.07 0.67 -3.11
C SER A 153 -15.96 -0.13 -2.14
N PRO A 154 -15.92 -1.48 -2.11
CA PRO A 154 -16.77 -2.22 -1.17
C PRO A 154 -16.49 -1.86 0.30
N VAL A 155 -15.22 -1.67 0.66
CA VAL A 155 -14.86 -1.27 2.04
C VAL A 155 -15.11 0.22 2.27
N PHE A 156 -14.60 1.07 1.35
CA PHE A 156 -14.58 2.51 1.56
C PHE A 156 -15.95 3.17 1.42
N GLU A 157 -16.78 2.72 0.46
CA GLU A 157 -18.07 3.34 0.13
C GLU A 157 -19.27 2.53 0.59
N GLN A 158 -19.18 1.18 0.59
CA GLN A 158 -20.32 0.30 0.85
C GLN A 158 -20.33 -0.28 2.27
N GLY A 159 -19.28 -0.03 3.06
CA GLY A 159 -19.23 -0.40 4.48
C GLY A 159 -18.95 -1.89 4.75
N PHE A 160 -18.38 -2.62 3.78
CA PHE A 160 -17.90 -3.99 4.04
C PHE A 160 -16.61 -3.94 4.88
N ASP A 161 -16.44 -4.92 5.75
CA ASP A 161 -15.23 -5.02 6.59
C ASP A 161 -14.03 -5.60 5.83
N TYR A 162 -14.30 -6.41 4.80
CA TYR A 162 -13.25 -7.13 4.07
C TYR A 162 -13.66 -7.49 2.64
N VAL A 163 -12.68 -7.45 1.73
CA VAL A 163 -12.81 -7.90 0.34
C VAL A 163 -11.66 -8.83 -0.01
N ALA A 164 -11.98 -9.99 -0.56
CA ALA A 164 -11.02 -10.88 -1.19
C ALA A 164 -11.34 -11.01 -2.69
N PRO A 165 -10.38 -10.70 -3.58
CA PRO A 165 -10.61 -10.85 -5.00
C PRO A 165 -10.73 -12.35 -5.37
N TYR A 166 -11.67 -12.66 -6.24
CA TYR A 166 -11.77 -13.97 -6.87
C TYR A 166 -11.15 -13.92 -8.26
N TYR A 167 -10.08 -14.67 -8.46
CA TYR A 167 -9.41 -14.78 -9.76
C TYR A 167 -9.84 -16.05 -10.47
N LEU A 168 -10.33 -15.91 -11.69
CA LEU A 168 -10.44 -17.04 -12.62
C LEU A 168 -9.02 -17.34 -13.15
N ARG A 169 -8.27 -18.14 -12.43
CA ARG A 169 -6.99 -18.61 -12.96
C ARG A 169 -7.22 -19.59 -14.09
N HIS A 170 -6.61 -19.33 -15.23
CA HIS A 170 -6.57 -20.32 -16.29
C HIS A 170 -5.77 -21.52 -15.80
N LYS A 171 -6.20 -22.76 -16.14
CA LYS A 171 -5.56 -24.00 -15.66
C LYS A 171 -4.05 -24.14 -16.01
N TYR A 172 -3.56 -23.27 -16.88
CA TYR A 172 -2.17 -23.21 -17.31
C TYR A 172 -1.38 -22.03 -16.68
N ASP A 173 -2.02 -21.21 -15.85
CA ASP A 173 -1.36 -20.14 -15.09
C ASP A 173 -0.91 -20.74 -13.75
N GLY A 174 0.21 -21.46 -13.79
CA GLY A 174 0.81 -22.11 -12.63
C GLY A 174 1.80 -21.23 -11.93
#